data_49da9b84fee7a3dca35cde7be5619036
#
_entry.id   49da9b84fee7a3dca35cde7be5619036
#
_cell.length_a   1.000
_cell.length_b   1.000
_cell.length_c   1.000
_cell.angle_alpha   90.00
_cell.angle_beta   90.00
_cell.angle_gamma   90.00
#
_symmetry.space_group_name_H-M   'P 1'
#
loop_
_entity.id
_entity.type
_entity.pdbx_description
1 polymer ?
#
loop_
_entity_poly.entity_id
_entity_poly.type
_entity_poly.pdbx_seq_one_letter_code
_entity_poly.pdbx_strand_id
1 'polypeptide(L)'
;MPVSKYTFSGHESFSCKTLWLKKGYDFTRNNYSFNAPDAVVRLGVGKNMVASIRYWMRAFGLSQNDQPLRIADYLFDAGNGKDPFMEDLGTLWLLHFLLVNTGEATLYHLLFVRFQRERKSFERHHVLNFVKRMMTEDGRQSQFNENTVKKDIGTLLLNYVLPQKPKALDDYSSLLTDLDIIRTDADGKGYLFNIEGKREIPWQIFLYAVLTSKGRDNTVGYDLLQEIGLIFCMNDLEVIGMCKTIEAHHADDVRYTDTAGIRQLQFIHEPGSEEVLDEYYG
;
A
#
# COMPACT_ATOMS: atom_id res chain seq x y z
N MET A 1 2.49 10.38 9.29
CA MET A 1 1.63 10.19 10.50
C MET A 1 2.36 9.37 11.56
N PRO A 2 2.19 9.59 12.86
CA PRO A 2 2.81 8.75 13.90
C PRO A 2 2.18 7.34 13.88
N VAL A 3 3.02 6.32 14.04
CA VAL A 3 2.55 4.92 14.18
C VAL A 3 1.91 4.77 15.56
N SER A 4 0.61 4.61 15.61
CA SER A 4 -0.13 4.47 16.88
C SER A 4 0.08 3.09 17.54
N LYS A 5 0.32 2.06 16.74
CA LYS A 5 0.50 0.68 17.17
C LYS A 5 1.47 -0.03 16.24
N TYR A 6 2.41 -0.79 16.80
CA TYR A 6 3.28 -1.68 16.03
C TYR A 6 2.60 -3.05 15.88
N THR A 7 2.27 -3.41 14.65
CA THR A 7 1.68 -4.70 14.30
C THR A 7 2.62 -5.43 13.36
N PHE A 8 3.12 -6.57 13.80
CA PHE A 8 3.97 -7.47 13.03
C PHE A 8 3.32 -8.85 12.98
N SER A 9 3.69 -9.66 11.98
CA SER A 9 3.11 -10.98 11.71
C SER A 9 1.64 -10.97 11.28
N GLY A 10 1.01 -12.15 11.26
CA GLY A 10 -0.38 -12.32 10.80
C GLY A 10 -0.51 -12.77 9.35
N HIS A 11 0.48 -12.49 8.52
CA HIS A 11 0.56 -12.96 7.13
C HIS A 11 1.09 -14.39 6.98
N GLU A 12 1.34 -15.10 8.09
CA GLU A 12 1.83 -16.50 8.11
C GLU A 12 3.04 -16.74 7.18
N SER A 13 3.87 -15.72 6.99
CA SER A 13 5.03 -15.67 6.07
C SER A 13 4.69 -15.81 4.57
N PHE A 14 3.43 -15.58 4.18
CA PHE A 14 3.02 -15.52 2.78
C PHE A 14 2.87 -14.08 2.31
N SER A 15 3.44 -13.76 1.15
CA SER A 15 3.07 -12.54 0.40
C SER A 15 1.61 -12.61 -0.05
N CYS A 16 0.98 -11.46 -0.29
CA CYS A 16 -0.35 -11.43 -0.88
C CYS A 16 -0.28 -11.94 -2.33
N LYS A 17 -1.03 -12.99 -2.64
CA LYS A 17 -1.08 -13.55 -3.98
C LYS A 17 -2.15 -12.87 -4.82
N THR A 18 -1.98 -12.85 -6.13
CA THR A 18 -2.79 -12.10 -7.10
C THR A 18 -4.31 -12.21 -6.87
N LEU A 19 -4.86 -13.37 -6.59
CA LEU A 19 -6.31 -13.53 -6.41
C LEU A 19 -6.77 -13.59 -4.95
N TRP A 20 -5.88 -13.40 -3.98
CA TRP A 20 -6.24 -13.60 -2.58
C TRP A 20 -7.23 -12.55 -2.07
N LEU A 21 -7.12 -11.31 -2.51
CA LEU A 21 -8.05 -10.24 -2.10
C LEU A 21 -9.46 -10.51 -2.66
N LYS A 22 -9.56 -10.89 -3.94
CA LYS A 22 -10.85 -11.28 -4.54
C LYS A 22 -11.46 -12.50 -3.87
N LYS A 23 -10.65 -13.54 -3.62
CA LYS A 23 -11.13 -14.73 -2.88
C LYS A 23 -11.62 -14.39 -1.47
N GLY A 24 -10.89 -13.54 -0.74
CA GLY A 24 -11.29 -13.07 0.59
C GLY A 24 -12.56 -12.25 0.55
N TYR A 25 -12.71 -11.37 -0.43
CA TYR A 25 -13.91 -10.58 -0.66
C TYR A 25 -15.12 -11.48 -0.93
N ASP A 26 -15.05 -12.36 -1.93
CA ASP A 26 -16.15 -13.28 -2.28
C ASP A 26 -16.55 -14.17 -1.11
N PHE A 27 -15.57 -14.64 -0.35
CA PHE A 27 -15.77 -15.48 0.81
C PHE A 27 -16.62 -14.74 1.87
N THR A 28 -16.27 -13.49 2.18
CA THR A 28 -16.99 -12.70 3.20
C THR A 28 -18.33 -12.19 2.67
N ARG A 29 -18.47 -11.83 1.40
CA ARG A 29 -19.75 -11.43 0.78
C ARG A 29 -20.77 -12.56 0.76
N ASN A 30 -20.31 -13.81 0.69
CA ASN A 30 -21.17 -15.00 0.82
C ASN A 30 -21.44 -15.38 2.31
N ASN A 31 -21.12 -14.50 3.26
CA ASN A 31 -21.30 -14.69 4.71
C ASN A 31 -20.56 -15.91 5.27
N TYR A 32 -19.46 -16.33 4.66
CA TYR A 32 -18.62 -17.39 5.20
C TYR A 32 -17.67 -16.85 6.26
N SER A 33 -17.35 -17.67 7.25
CA SER A 33 -16.44 -17.30 8.34
C SER A 33 -15.06 -17.92 8.16
N PHE A 34 -14.00 -17.12 8.29
CA PHE A 34 -12.61 -17.61 8.28
C PHE A 34 -12.31 -18.57 9.44
N ASN A 35 -13.16 -18.58 10.50
CA ASN A 35 -13.03 -19.50 11.62
C ASN A 35 -13.80 -20.82 11.41
N ALA A 36 -14.57 -20.95 10.32
CA ALA A 36 -15.31 -22.16 10.04
C ALA A 36 -14.38 -23.33 9.67
N PRO A 37 -14.69 -24.55 10.10
CA PRO A 37 -13.87 -25.74 9.79
C PRO A 37 -13.70 -26.00 8.29
N ASP A 38 -14.68 -25.61 7.47
CA ASP A 38 -14.73 -25.79 6.03
C ASP A 38 -14.13 -24.62 5.23
N ALA A 39 -13.60 -23.56 5.90
CA ALA A 39 -12.98 -22.41 5.24
C ALA A 39 -11.85 -22.83 4.29
N VAL A 40 -11.05 -23.81 4.67
CA VAL A 40 -9.97 -24.39 3.85
C VAL A 40 -10.51 -24.94 2.52
N VAL A 41 -11.61 -25.67 2.57
CA VAL A 41 -12.24 -26.28 1.38
C VAL A 41 -12.86 -25.19 0.49
N ARG A 42 -13.58 -24.24 1.08
CA ARG A 42 -14.28 -23.17 0.35
C ARG A 42 -13.31 -22.21 -0.34
N LEU A 43 -12.21 -21.84 0.33
CA LEU A 43 -11.17 -20.99 -0.25
C LEU A 43 -10.22 -21.77 -1.17
N GLY A 44 -10.18 -23.11 -1.08
CA GLY A 44 -9.29 -23.95 -1.86
C GLY A 44 -7.80 -23.72 -1.52
N VAL A 45 -7.48 -23.45 -0.25
CA VAL A 45 -6.11 -23.16 0.22
C VAL A 45 -5.84 -23.80 1.58
N GLY A 46 -4.57 -23.93 1.98
CA GLY A 46 -4.20 -24.47 3.28
C GLY A 46 -4.59 -23.56 4.46
N LYS A 47 -4.66 -24.13 5.69
CA LYS A 47 -5.09 -23.42 6.90
C LYS A 47 -4.35 -22.10 7.16
N ASN A 48 -3.03 -22.08 7.02
CA ASN A 48 -2.23 -20.87 7.22
C ASN A 48 -2.50 -19.83 6.11
N MET A 49 -2.83 -20.28 4.90
CA MET A 49 -3.21 -19.38 3.81
C MET A 49 -4.60 -18.76 4.05
N VAL A 50 -5.54 -19.46 4.69
CA VAL A 50 -6.82 -18.89 5.14
C VAL A 50 -6.58 -17.72 6.10
N ALA A 51 -5.72 -17.91 7.09
CA ALA A 51 -5.33 -16.85 8.03
C ALA A 51 -4.63 -15.68 7.32
N SER A 52 -3.78 -15.99 6.35
CA SER A 52 -3.07 -14.99 5.55
C SER A 52 -4.02 -14.16 4.67
N ILE A 53 -4.98 -14.79 3.98
CA ILE A 53 -6.00 -14.07 3.19
C ILE A 53 -6.79 -13.11 4.10
N ARG A 54 -7.26 -13.59 5.26
CA ARG A 54 -7.95 -12.74 6.25
C ARG A 54 -7.10 -11.54 6.68
N TYR A 55 -5.81 -11.78 6.93
CA TYR A 55 -4.86 -10.73 7.29
C TYR A 55 -4.71 -9.70 6.17
N TRP A 56 -4.49 -10.14 4.92
CA TRP A 56 -4.31 -9.23 3.79
C TRP A 56 -5.55 -8.41 3.50
N MET A 57 -6.76 -8.96 3.58
CA MET A 57 -8.00 -8.19 3.46
C MET A 57 -8.03 -7.00 4.43
N ARG A 58 -7.61 -7.22 5.67
CA ARG A 58 -7.54 -6.16 6.68
C ARG A 58 -6.36 -5.22 6.43
N ALA A 59 -5.19 -5.75 6.12
CA ALA A 59 -3.98 -4.95 5.89
C ALA A 59 -4.13 -3.97 4.71
N PHE A 60 -4.82 -4.37 3.65
CA PHE A 60 -5.17 -3.50 2.53
C PHE A 60 -6.39 -2.58 2.81
N GLY A 61 -6.94 -2.58 4.01
CA GLY A 61 -8.11 -1.74 4.32
C GLY A 61 -9.37 -2.14 3.54
N LEU A 62 -9.48 -3.39 3.13
CA LEU A 62 -10.62 -3.92 2.36
C LEU A 62 -11.68 -4.56 3.24
N SER A 63 -11.35 -4.87 4.49
CA SER A 63 -12.29 -5.42 5.46
C SER A 63 -12.05 -4.92 6.88
N GLN A 64 -13.12 -4.83 7.65
CA GLN A 64 -13.08 -4.58 9.09
C GLN A 64 -13.99 -5.58 9.79
N ASN A 65 -13.49 -6.25 10.82
CA ASN A 65 -14.22 -7.32 11.54
C ASN A 65 -14.78 -8.40 10.59
N ASP A 66 -14.00 -8.80 9.59
CA ASP A 66 -14.35 -9.74 8.53
C ASP A 66 -15.53 -9.30 7.63
N GLN A 67 -15.92 -8.03 7.67
CA GLN A 67 -16.91 -7.47 6.75
C GLN A 67 -16.21 -6.61 5.69
N PRO A 68 -16.57 -6.75 4.41
CA PRO A 68 -16.04 -5.90 3.35
C PRO A 68 -16.33 -4.43 3.60
N LEU A 69 -15.38 -3.57 3.30
CA LEU A 69 -15.53 -2.12 3.29
C LEU A 69 -15.93 -1.65 1.89
N ARG A 70 -16.48 -0.44 1.80
CA ARG A 70 -16.99 0.16 0.56
C ARG A 70 -15.96 0.11 -0.60
N ILE A 71 -14.70 0.36 -0.32
CA ILE A 71 -13.64 0.27 -1.34
C ILE A 71 -13.46 -1.15 -1.88
N ALA A 72 -13.72 -2.20 -1.08
CA ALA A 72 -13.68 -3.57 -1.55
C ALA A 72 -14.88 -3.89 -2.44
N ASP A 73 -16.08 -3.38 -2.12
CA ASP A 73 -17.26 -3.48 -3.00
C ASP A 73 -17.00 -2.73 -4.31
N TYR A 74 -16.44 -1.51 -4.22
CA TYR A 74 -16.11 -0.69 -5.39
C TYR A 74 -15.17 -1.40 -6.37
N LEU A 75 -14.16 -2.11 -5.87
CA LEU A 75 -13.21 -2.81 -6.73
C LEU A 75 -13.70 -4.20 -7.18
N PHE A 76 -14.31 -4.98 -6.27
CA PHE A 76 -14.43 -6.43 -6.43
C PHE A 76 -15.86 -6.94 -6.60
N ASP A 77 -16.90 -6.10 -6.54
CA ASP A 77 -18.28 -6.56 -6.74
C ASP A 77 -18.43 -7.28 -8.09
N ALA A 78 -19.18 -8.38 -8.10
CA ALA A 78 -19.30 -9.24 -9.27
C ALA A 78 -20.06 -8.58 -10.44
N GLY A 79 -20.94 -7.59 -10.15
CA GLY A 79 -21.76 -6.90 -11.15
C GLY A 79 -21.22 -5.53 -11.54
N ASN A 80 -20.71 -4.78 -10.57
CA ASN A 80 -20.35 -3.36 -10.72
C ASN A 80 -18.92 -3.05 -10.28
N GLY A 81 -18.14 -4.03 -9.84
CA GLY A 81 -16.75 -3.82 -9.43
C GLY A 81 -15.89 -3.34 -10.59
N LYS A 82 -15.04 -2.36 -10.33
CA LYS A 82 -14.23 -1.70 -11.36
C LYS A 82 -13.09 -2.58 -11.88
N ASP A 83 -12.48 -3.39 -11.01
CA ASP A 83 -11.40 -4.30 -11.37
C ASP A 83 -11.37 -5.54 -10.46
N PRO A 84 -12.32 -6.47 -10.64
CA PRO A 84 -12.47 -7.65 -9.77
C PRO A 84 -11.23 -8.55 -9.71
N PHE A 85 -10.37 -8.52 -10.72
CA PHE A 85 -9.21 -9.42 -10.83
C PHE A 85 -7.87 -8.70 -10.64
N MET A 86 -7.88 -7.39 -10.38
CA MET A 86 -6.67 -6.58 -10.17
C MET A 86 -5.70 -6.64 -11.36
N GLU A 87 -6.26 -6.52 -12.56
CA GLU A 87 -5.51 -6.53 -13.82
C GLU A 87 -5.02 -5.14 -14.22
N ASP A 88 -5.69 -4.10 -13.68
CA ASP A 88 -5.35 -2.70 -13.94
C ASP A 88 -4.22 -2.21 -13.03
N LEU A 89 -3.26 -1.51 -13.61
CA LEU A 89 -2.09 -1.01 -12.87
C LEU A 89 -2.46 0.07 -11.84
N GLY A 90 -3.46 0.91 -12.12
CA GLY A 90 -3.96 1.90 -11.17
C GLY A 90 -4.60 1.24 -9.95
N THR A 91 -5.29 0.10 -10.13
CA THR A 91 -5.77 -0.71 -9.00
C THR A 91 -4.60 -1.19 -8.13
N LEU A 92 -3.50 -1.63 -8.72
CA LEU A 92 -2.32 -2.04 -7.94
C LEU A 92 -1.71 -0.86 -7.18
N TRP A 93 -1.65 0.35 -7.79
CA TRP A 93 -1.21 1.57 -7.11
C TRP A 93 -2.15 1.96 -5.96
N LEU A 94 -3.46 1.88 -6.18
CA LEU A 94 -4.46 2.13 -5.13
C LEU A 94 -4.31 1.15 -3.96
N LEU A 95 -4.18 -0.13 -4.24
CA LEU A 95 -3.97 -1.16 -3.23
C LEU A 95 -2.65 -0.94 -2.47
N HIS A 96 -1.57 -0.58 -3.17
CA HIS A 96 -0.32 -0.24 -2.52
C HIS A 96 -0.47 0.94 -1.55
N PHE A 97 -1.12 2.02 -1.99
CA PHE A 97 -1.41 3.16 -1.12
C PHE A 97 -2.21 2.73 0.12
N LEU A 98 -3.29 1.98 -0.07
CA LEU A 98 -4.13 1.50 1.02
C LEU A 98 -3.31 0.67 2.02
N LEU A 99 -2.49 -0.28 1.55
CA LEU A 99 -1.64 -1.12 2.39
C LEU A 99 -0.68 -0.29 3.28
N VAL A 100 -0.08 0.75 2.72
CA VAL A 100 0.85 1.62 3.45
C VAL A 100 0.12 2.56 4.42
N ASN A 101 -1.05 3.08 3.99
CA ASN A 101 -1.78 4.12 4.71
C ASN A 101 -2.61 3.59 5.89
N THR A 102 -3.11 2.35 5.84
CA THR A 102 -3.91 1.77 6.95
C THR A 102 -3.12 1.62 8.26
N GLY A 103 -1.81 1.44 8.18
CA GLY A 103 -0.96 1.17 9.35
C GLY A 103 -1.15 -0.21 9.98
N GLU A 104 -2.08 -1.05 9.49
CA GLU A 104 -2.30 -2.43 9.96
C GLU A 104 -1.07 -3.31 9.72
N ALA A 105 -0.39 -3.12 8.60
CA ALA A 105 0.91 -3.72 8.31
C ALA A 105 2.01 -2.69 8.56
N THR A 106 2.34 -2.43 9.81
CA THR A 106 3.20 -1.32 10.25
C THR A 106 4.52 -1.22 9.50
N LEU A 107 5.13 -2.36 9.14
CA LEU A 107 6.41 -2.38 8.44
C LEU A 107 6.34 -1.68 7.07
N TYR A 108 5.21 -1.75 6.37
CA TYR A 108 5.03 -1.09 5.07
C TYR A 108 5.05 0.44 5.22
N HIS A 109 4.30 0.96 6.18
CA HIS A 109 4.35 2.39 6.51
C HIS A 109 5.77 2.83 6.91
N LEU A 110 6.43 2.10 7.81
CA LEU A 110 7.78 2.40 8.25
C LEU A 110 8.78 2.39 7.09
N LEU A 111 8.68 1.44 6.16
CA LEU A 111 9.59 1.32 5.04
C LEU A 111 9.43 2.48 4.05
N PHE A 112 8.19 2.69 3.57
CA PHE A 112 7.94 3.66 2.49
C PHE A 112 7.92 5.11 2.98
N VAL A 113 7.38 5.41 4.17
CA VAL A 113 7.21 6.79 4.64
C VAL A 113 8.39 7.27 5.47
N ARG A 114 9.06 6.38 6.22
CA ARG A 114 10.12 6.76 7.15
C ARG A 114 11.50 6.34 6.68
N PHE A 115 11.73 5.05 6.48
CA PHE A 115 13.03 4.50 6.14
C PHE A 115 13.56 5.01 4.79
N GLN A 116 12.69 5.16 3.79
CA GLN A 116 13.04 5.66 2.46
C GLN A 116 13.67 7.07 2.50
N ARG A 117 13.34 7.90 3.51
CA ARG A 117 13.96 9.22 3.72
C ARG A 117 15.44 9.12 4.08
N GLU A 118 15.82 8.07 4.79
CA GLU A 118 17.20 7.87 5.26
C GLU A 118 18.07 7.16 4.21
N ARG A 119 17.48 6.20 3.48
CA ARG A 119 18.22 5.34 2.55
C ARG A 119 17.42 5.02 1.30
N LYS A 120 18.04 5.18 0.14
CA LYS A 120 17.50 4.77 -1.16
C LYS A 120 17.92 3.34 -1.57
N SER A 121 19.05 2.86 -1.04
CA SER A 121 19.57 1.51 -1.22
C SER A 121 19.78 0.86 0.14
N PHE A 122 19.42 -0.42 0.30
CA PHE A 122 19.42 -1.07 1.59
C PHE A 122 19.56 -2.60 1.50
N GLU A 123 19.98 -3.19 2.60
CA GLU A 123 19.89 -4.62 2.87
C GLU A 123 18.87 -4.89 4.00
N ARG A 124 18.47 -6.15 4.16
CA ARG A 124 17.47 -6.56 5.19
C ARG A 124 17.87 -6.12 6.61
N HIS A 125 19.16 -6.17 6.93
CA HIS A 125 19.65 -5.78 8.26
C HIS A 125 19.53 -4.28 8.52
N HIS A 126 19.59 -3.43 7.50
CA HIS A 126 19.36 -2.00 7.64
C HIS A 126 17.92 -1.71 8.08
N VAL A 127 16.93 -2.38 7.47
CA VAL A 127 15.52 -2.26 7.84
C VAL A 127 15.29 -2.80 9.26
N LEU A 128 15.88 -3.94 9.62
CA LEU A 128 15.79 -4.51 10.96
C LEU A 128 16.30 -3.54 12.04
N ASN A 129 17.48 -2.96 11.82
CA ASN A 129 18.08 -1.99 12.74
C ASN A 129 17.25 -0.71 12.85
N PHE A 130 16.69 -0.25 11.72
CA PHE A 130 15.79 0.90 11.69
C PHE A 130 14.54 0.65 12.54
N VAL A 131 13.84 -0.48 12.34
CA VAL A 131 12.65 -0.85 13.13
C VAL A 131 12.97 -0.92 14.62
N LYS A 132 14.09 -1.56 14.97
CA LYS A 132 14.55 -1.64 16.37
C LYS A 132 14.75 -0.25 16.98
N ARG A 133 15.39 0.65 16.25
CA ARG A 133 15.62 2.04 16.68
C ARG A 133 14.29 2.77 16.87
N MET A 134 13.39 2.74 15.87
CA MET A 134 12.08 3.39 15.95
C MET A 134 11.26 2.93 17.15
N MET A 135 11.21 1.60 17.38
CA MET A 135 10.51 1.05 18.55
C MET A 135 11.16 1.45 19.88
N THR A 136 12.47 1.64 19.89
CA THR A 136 13.18 2.14 21.11
C THR A 136 12.86 3.60 21.37
N GLU A 137 12.90 4.45 20.34
CA GLU A 137 12.56 5.88 20.41
C GLU A 137 11.10 6.10 20.86
N ASP A 138 10.18 5.24 20.43
CA ASP A 138 8.77 5.27 20.84
C ASP A 138 8.49 4.58 22.19
N GLY A 139 9.52 4.14 22.91
CA GLY A 139 9.38 3.49 24.23
C GLY A 139 8.76 2.09 24.16
N ARG A 140 8.80 1.43 23.01
CA ARG A 140 8.19 0.12 22.74
C ARG A 140 9.19 -1.02 22.54
N GLN A 141 10.42 -0.84 23.01
CA GLN A 141 11.50 -1.82 22.85
C GLN A 141 11.13 -3.22 23.38
N SER A 142 10.34 -3.31 24.46
CA SER A 142 9.89 -4.59 25.03
C SER A 142 8.99 -5.42 24.08
N GLN A 143 8.39 -4.79 23.09
CA GLN A 143 7.55 -5.45 22.08
C GLN A 143 8.36 -5.90 20.84
N PHE A 144 9.64 -5.51 20.74
CA PHE A 144 10.48 -5.88 19.61
C PHE A 144 10.87 -7.36 19.67
N ASN A 145 10.52 -8.11 18.63
CA ASN A 145 10.97 -9.48 18.41
C ASN A 145 11.71 -9.57 17.08
N GLU A 146 13.01 -9.80 17.16
CA GLU A 146 13.91 -9.81 16.00
C GLU A 146 13.50 -10.84 14.96
N ASN A 147 13.12 -12.06 15.39
CA ASN A 147 12.73 -13.13 14.47
C ASN A 147 11.42 -12.81 13.74
N THR A 148 10.46 -12.19 14.44
CA THR A 148 9.19 -11.74 13.84
C THR A 148 9.46 -10.66 12.80
N VAL A 149 10.22 -9.63 13.16
CA VAL A 149 10.53 -8.52 12.23
C VAL A 149 11.33 -9.02 11.01
N LYS A 150 12.28 -9.95 11.19
CA LYS A 150 13.00 -10.58 10.07
C LYS A 150 12.06 -11.30 9.09
N LYS A 151 11.07 -12.02 9.61
CA LYS A 151 10.05 -12.69 8.77
C LYS A 151 9.21 -11.68 8.03
N ASP A 152 8.75 -10.62 8.69
CA ASP A 152 7.97 -9.55 8.09
C ASP A 152 8.73 -8.83 6.97
N ILE A 153 10.04 -8.53 7.18
CA ILE A 153 10.90 -7.97 6.15
C ILE A 153 10.97 -8.91 4.93
N GLY A 154 11.11 -10.21 5.18
CA GLY A 154 11.10 -11.22 4.11
C GLY A 154 9.79 -11.21 3.31
N THR A 155 8.65 -11.20 4.00
CA THR A 155 7.33 -11.19 3.37
C THR A 155 7.06 -9.88 2.64
N LEU A 156 7.45 -8.73 3.21
CA LEU A 156 7.34 -7.43 2.56
C LEU A 156 8.11 -7.44 1.23
N LEU A 157 9.34 -7.86 1.23
CA LEU A 157 10.16 -7.91 0.02
C LEU A 157 9.56 -8.84 -1.04
N LEU A 158 8.98 -9.98 -0.65
CA LEU A 158 8.29 -10.88 -1.58
C LEU A 158 7.01 -10.28 -2.19
N ASN A 159 6.41 -9.25 -1.59
CA ASN A 159 5.27 -8.54 -2.22
C ASN A 159 5.71 -7.66 -3.39
N TYR A 160 6.97 -7.18 -3.41
CA TYR A 160 7.44 -6.22 -4.42
C TYR A 160 8.54 -6.76 -5.33
N VAL A 161 9.24 -7.82 -4.92
CA VAL A 161 10.40 -8.33 -5.64
C VAL A 161 10.25 -9.83 -5.86
N LEU A 162 10.33 -10.26 -7.11
CA LEU A 162 10.32 -11.67 -7.45
C LEU A 162 11.56 -12.36 -6.87
N PRO A 163 11.42 -13.58 -6.31
CA PRO A 163 12.56 -14.32 -5.79
C PRO A 163 13.52 -14.72 -6.92
N GLN A 164 14.82 -14.57 -6.69
CA GLN A 164 15.85 -14.94 -7.69
C GLN A 164 15.85 -16.44 -8.02
N LYS A 165 15.43 -17.27 -7.08
CA LYS A 165 15.35 -18.74 -7.23
C LYS A 165 13.96 -19.19 -6.76
N PRO A 166 12.94 -19.08 -7.59
CA PRO A 166 11.60 -19.53 -7.25
C PRO A 166 11.61 -21.05 -7.10
N LYS A 167 10.88 -21.54 -6.10
CA LYS A 167 10.74 -22.97 -5.81
C LYS A 167 9.44 -23.55 -6.36
N ALA A 168 8.44 -22.70 -6.56
CA ALA A 168 7.12 -23.05 -7.06
C ALA A 168 6.56 -21.95 -7.97
N LEU A 169 5.54 -22.28 -8.78
CA LEU A 169 4.82 -21.29 -9.61
C LEU A 169 4.20 -20.17 -8.74
N ASP A 170 3.75 -20.51 -7.54
CA ASP A 170 3.19 -19.55 -6.59
C ASP A 170 4.18 -18.45 -6.15
N ASP A 171 5.48 -18.64 -6.32
CA ASP A 171 6.48 -17.62 -6.01
C ASP A 171 6.42 -16.43 -6.98
N TYR A 172 5.81 -16.60 -8.17
CA TYR A 172 5.61 -15.55 -9.16
C TYR A 172 4.28 -14.81 -9.02
N SER A 173 3.40 -15.20 -8.10
CA SER A 173 2.03 -14.70 -7.99
C SER A 173 1.84 -13.60 -6.95
N SER A 174 2.89 -12.91 -6.53
CA SER A 174 2.76 -11.79 -5.58
C SER A 174 2.16 -10.56 -6.25
N LEU A 175 1.14 -9.97 -5.61
CA LEU A 175 0.25 -8.98 -6.20
C LEU A 175 0.94 -7.69 -6.66
N LEU A 176 1.90 -7.16 -5.89
CA LEU A 176 2.46 -5.82 -6.10
C LEU A 176 3.79 -5.81 -6.86
N THR A 177 4.23 -6.94 -7.40
CA THR A 177 5.51 -7.03 -8.13
C THR A 177 5.54 -6.18 -9.40
N ASP A 178 4.39 -6.02 -10.06
CA ASP A 178 4.27 -5.26 -11.30
C ASP A 178 4.41 -3.75 -11.13
N LEU A 179 4.33 -3.24 -9.90
CA LEU A 179 4.60 -1.84 -9.58
C LEU A 179 6.08 -1.46 -9.75
N ASP A 180 6.97 -2.45 -9.65
CA ASP A 180 8.41 -2.27 -9.82
C ASP A 180 9.02 -1.15 -8.96
N ILE A 181 8.51 -0.96 -7.73
CA ILE A 181 8.93 0.11 -6.81
C ILE A 181 10.09 -0.27 -5.89
N ILE A 182 10.38 -1.56 -5.77
CA ILE A 182 11.60 -2.07 -5.12
C ILE A 182 12.27 -3.03 -6.09
N ARG A 183 13.58 -2.84 -6.31
CA ARG A 183 14.41 -3.70 -7.15
C ARG A 183 15.54 -4.32 -6.34
N THR A 184 16.06 -5.46 -6.77
CA THR A 184 17.35 -5.95 -6.29
C THR A 184 18.48 -5.12 -6.89
N ASP A 185 19.56 -4.92 -6.13
CA ASP A 185 20.78 -4.32 -6.66
C ASP A 185 21.49 -5.25 -7.66
N ALA A 186 22.54 -4.75 -8.30
CA ALA A 186 23.30 -5.47 -9.33
C ALA A 186 23.95 -6.76 -8.78
N ASP A 187 24.32 -6.78 -7.50
CA ASP A 187 24.96 -7.93 -6.83
C ASP A 187 23.91 -8.94 -6.30
N GLY A 188 22.62 -8.61 -6.35
CA GLY A 188 21.52 -9.44 -5.88
C GLY A 188 21.46 -9.62 -4.36
N LYS A 189 22.22 -8.84 -3.58
CA LYS A 189 22.29 -8.91 -2.12
C LYS A 189 21.46 -7.84 -1.43
N GLY A 190 21.37 -6.68 -2.04
CA GLY A 190 20.65 -5.53 -1.56
C GLY A 190 19.41 -5.21 -2.39
N TYR A 191 18.75 -4.15 -1.99
CA TYR A 191 17.52 -3.63 -2.58
C TYR A 191 17.65 -2.12 -2.76
N LEU A 192 16.92 -1.59 -3.72
CA LEU A 192 16.82 -0.15 -3.95
C LEU A 192 15.36 0.25 -4.23
N PHE A 193 14.97 1.41 -3.75
CA PHE A 193 13.71 2.03 -4.17
C PHE A 193 13.85 2.54 -5.59
N ASN A 194 12.95 2.11 -6.47
CA ASN A 194 12.93 2.54 -7.86
C ASN A 194 12.21 3.88 -7.99
N ILE A 195 12.93 4.98 -7.80
CA ILE A 195 12.36 6.33 -7.80
C ILE A 195 12.11 6.82 -9.23
N GLU A 196 13.00 6.53 -10.17
CA GLU A 196 12.99 7.14 -11.52
C GLU A 196 12.53 6.19 -12.64
N GLY A 197 12.52 4.91 -12.41
CA GLY A 197 12.24 3.92 -13.46
C GLY A 197 10.96 3.11 -13.24
N LYS A 198 10.09 3.54 -12.34
CA LYS A 198 8.81 2.88 -12.05
C LYS A 198 7.76 3.17 -13.13
N ARG A 199 6.68 2.39 -13.10
CA ARG A 199 5.54 2.61 -13.98
C ARG A 199 4.79 3.90 -13.62
N GLU A 200 4.14 4.48 -14.60
CA GLU A 200 3.37 5.72 -14.43
C GLU A 200 2.27 5.55 -13.37
N ILE A 201 2.14 6.56 -12.51
CA ILE A 201 1.13 6.62 -11.46
C ILE A 201 0.00 7.49 -11.99
N PRO A 202 -1.25 6.99 -12.05
CA PRO A 202 -2.39 7.80 -12.43
C PRO A 202 -2.61 8.95 -11.45
N TRP A 203 -2.83 10.16 -11.96
CA TRP A 203 -3.05 11.34 -11.11
C TRP A 203 -4.30 11.21 -10.24
N GLN A 204 -5.31 10.49 -10.71
CA GLN A 204 -6.53 10.21 -9.96
C GLN A 204 -6.23 9.38 -8.70
N ILE A 205 -5.34 8.39 -8.80
CA ILE A 205 -4.95 7.58 -7.65
C ILE A 205 -4.15 8.43 -6.64
N PHE A 206 -3.30 9.32 -7.11
CA PHE A 206 -2.59 10.26 -6.23
C PHE A 206 -3.56 11.25 -5.58
N LEU A 207 -4.52 11.82 -6.33
CA LEU A 207 -5.54 12.72 -5.79
C LEU A 207 -6.44 12.01 -4.77
N TYR A 208 -6.86 10.77 -5.04
CA TYR A 208 -7.55 9.93 -4.06
C TYR A 208 -6.75 9.79 -2.75
N ALA A 209 -5.45 9.54 -2.87
CA ALA A 209 -4.57 9.43 -1.70
C ALA A 209 -4.50 10.76 -0.91
N VAL A 210 -4.45 11.89 -1.59
CA VAL A 210 -4.50 13.23 -0.97
C VAL A 210 -5.83 13.43 -0.24
N LEU A 211 -6.95 13.22 -0.92
CA LEU A 211 -8.29 13.44 -0.37
C LEU A 211 -8.57 12.60 0.88
N THR A 212 -8.12 11.35 0.86
CA THR A 212 -8.31 10.42 2.00
C THR A 212 -7.34 10.66 3.16
N SER A 213 -6.23 11.38 2.93
CA SER A 213 -5.19 11.65 3.93
C SER A 213 -5.26 13.05 4.56
N LYS A 214 -5.85 14.04 3.87
CA LYS A 214 -5.81 15.46 4.29
C LYS A 214 -6.70 15.81 5.48
N GLY A 215 -7.62 14.95 5.87
CA GLY A 215 -8.62 15.27 6.90
C GLY A 215 -9.67 16.26 6.39
N ARG A 216 -10.01 17.27 7.20
CA ARG A 216 -11.07 18.24 6.89
C ARG A 216 -10.57 19.56 6.31
N ASP A 217 -9.27 19.75 6.21
CA ASP A 217 -8.69 21.01 5.74
C ASP A 217 -8.83 21.15 4.22
N ASN A 218 -9.17 22.35 3.77
CA ASN A 218 -9.25 22.66 2.35
C ASN A 218 -7.88 22.95 1.71
N THR A 219 -6.82 22.94 2.51
CA THR A 219 -5.45 23.18 2.05
C THR A 219 -4.55 22.07 2.53
N VAL A 220 -3.77 21.52 1.62
CA VAL A 220 -2.80 20.47 1.86
C VAL A 220 -1.40 21.03 1.69
N GLY A 221 -0.67 21.13 2.79
CA GLY A 221 0.73 21.58 2.79
C GLY A 221 1.66 20.56 2.13
N TYR A 222 2.80 21.06 1.66
CA TYR A 222 3.76 20.25 0.91
C TYR A 222 4.31 19.05 1.69
N ASP A 223 4.43 19.17 3.01
CA ASP A 223 4.90 18.06 3.86
C ASP A 223 4.02 16.81 3.72
N LEU A 224 2.69 16.98 3.69
CA LEU A 224 1.77 15.86 3.46
C LEU A 224 1.82 15.35 2.02
N LEU A 225 1.92 16.26 1.04
CA LEU A 225 2.07 15.86 -0.37
C LEU A 225 3.36 15.06 -0.59
N GLN A 226 4.46 15.46 0.05
CA GLN A 226 5.72 14.74 0.02
C GLN A 226 5.62 13.39 0.73
N GLU A 227 4.92 13.31 1.88
CA GLU A 227 4.68 12.04 2.58
C GLU A 227 3.90 11.05 1.71
N ILE A 228 2.86 11.53 1.01
CA ILE A 228 2.12 10.72 0.03
C ILE A 228 3.02 10.34 -1.15
N GLY A 229 3.81 11.27 -1.67
CA GLY A 229 4.78 11.01 -2.72
C GLY A 229 5.77 9.89 -2.37
N LEU A 230 6.22 9.84 -1.11
CA LEU A 230 7.09 8.75 -0.63
C LEU A 230 6.41 7.39 -0.70
N ILE A 231 5.10 7.30 -0.42
CA ILE A 231 4.35 6.06 -0.58
C ILE A 231 4.51 5.54 -2.02
N PHE A 232 4.39 6.41 -2.99
CA PHE A 232 4.51 6.08 -4.41
C PHE A 232 5.96 6.08 -4.93
N CYS A 233 6.97 6.18 -4.06
CA CYS A 233 8.38 6.31 -4.44
C CYS A 233 8.66 7.48 -5.40
N MET A 234 7.94 8.59 -5.27
CA MET A 234 8.12 9.79 -6.08
C MET A 234 9.23 10.69 -5.50
N ASN A 235 9.97 11.35 -6.38
CA ASN A 235 10.84 12.46 -6.02
C ASN A 235 10.05 13.79 -5.96
N ASP A 236 10.68 14.86 -5.47
CA ASP A 236 10.02 16.16 -5.32
C ASP A 236 9.49 16.74 -6.65
N LEU A 237 10.24 16.55 -7.74
CA LEU A 237 9.81 17.05 -9.05
C LEU A 237 8.59 16.30 -9.57
N GLU A 238 8.53 14.99 -9.33
CA GLU A 238 7.37 14.17 -9.68
C GLU A 238 6.13 14.58 -8.86
N VAL A 239 6.29 14.85 -7.54
CA VAL A 239 5.19 15.34 -6.69
C VAL A 239 4.68 16.69 -7.17
N ILE A 240 5.57 17.64 -7.48
CA ILE A 240 5.20 18.95 -8.01
C ILE A 240 4.50 18.81 -9.37
N GLY A 241 5.05 17.98 -10.25
CA GLY A 241 4.44 17.67 -11.55
C GLY A 241 3.04 17.10 -11.40
N MET A 242 2.85 16.17 -10.46
CA MET A 242 1.56 15.57 -10.14
C MET A 242 0.54 16.61 -9.65
N CYS A 243 0.93 17.51 -8.74
CA CYS A 243 0.07 18.59 -8.28
C CYS A 243 -0.36 19.53 -9.42
N LYS A 244 0.54 19.84 -10.36
CA LYS A 244 0.21 20.65 -11.55
C LYS A 244 -0.70 19.90 -12.52
N THR A 245 -0.53 18.58 -12.66
CA THR A 245 -1.43 17.75 -13.46
C THR A 245 -2.83 17.74 -12.87
N ILE A 246 -2.96 17.58 -11.55
CA ILE A 246 -4.26 17.64 -10.85
C ILE A 246 -4.92 19.01 -11.06
N GLU A 247 -4.18 20.12 -10.86
CA GLU A 247 -4.70 21.46 -11.12
C GLU A 247 -5.18 21.63 -12.57
N ALA A 248 -4.46 21.07 -13.55
CA ALA A 248 -4.85 21.18 -14.96
C ALA A 248 -6.14 20.42 -15.28
N HIS A 249 -6.40 19.29 -14.63
CA HIS A 249 -7.64 18.53 -14.81
C HIS A 249 -8.81 19.07 -14.00
N HIS A 250 -8.56 19.70 -12.86
CA HIS A 250 -9.54 20.27 -11.94
C HIS A 250 -9.35 21.80 -11.78
N ALA A 251 -9.20 22.53 -12.90
CA ALA A 251 -8.80 23.94 -12.91
C ALA A 251 -9.74 24.89 -12.14
N ASP A 252 -11.02 24.56 -12.01
CA ASP A 252 -12.00 25.34 -11.27
C ASP A 252 -12.07 24.96 -9.78
N ASP A 253 -11.59 23.76 -9.43
CA ASP A 253 -11.79 23.16 -8.11
C ASP A 253 -10.50 23.10 -7.29
N VAL A 254 -9.33 22.99 -7.93
CA VAL A 254 -8.05 22.77 -7.27
C VAL A 254 -7.01 23.77 -7.74
N ARG A 255 -6.24 24.33 -6.80
CA ARG A 255 -5.13 25.27 -7.08
C ARG A 255 -3.85 24.76 -6.45
N TYR A 256 -2.78 24.68 -7.24
CA TYR A 256 -1.43 24.46 -6.74
C TYR A 256 -0.67 25.78 -6.62
N THR A 257 -0.11 26.04 -5.45
CA THR A 257 0.70 27.24 -5.19
C THR A 257 2.15 26.82 -4.93
N ASP A 258 3.08 27.45 -5.64
CA ASP A 258 4.53 27.38 -5.40
C ASP A 258 5.12 28.80 -5.48
N THR A 259 4.84 29.60 -4.46
CA THR A 259 5.19 31.03 -4.43
C THR A 259 5.71 31.41 -3.05
N ALA A 260 6.81 32.18 -3.02
CA ALA A 260 7.42 32.71 -1.78
C ALA A 260 7.75 31.65 -0.73
N GLY A 261 8.14 30.42 -1.17
CA GLY A 261 8.47 29.30 -0.29
C GLY A 261 7.25 28.54 0.26
N ILE A 262 6.03 28.93 -0.11
CA ILE A 262 4.81 28.20 0.24
C ILE A 262 4.45 27.29 -0.91
N ARG A 263 4.41 25.98 -0.63
CA ARG A 263 3.94 24.94 -1.55
C ARG A 263 2.74 24.25 -0.93
N GLN A 264 1.62 24.31 -1.66
CA GLN A 264 0.38 23.70 -1.17
C GLN A 264 -0.59 23.42 -2.31
N LEU A 265 -1.48 22.46 -2.08
CA LEU A 265 -2.65 22.19 -2.90
C LEU A 265 -3.89 22.69 -2.15
N GLN A 266 -4.68 23.55 -2.77
CA GLN A 266 -5.89 24.13 -2.19
C GLN A 266 -7.12 23.65 -2.95
N PHE A 267 -8.14 23.18 -2.24
CA PHE A 267 -9.43 22.81 -2.77
C PHE A 267 -10.41 23.97 -2.63
N ILE A 268 -10.83 24.53 -3.77
CA ILE A 268 -11.90 25.54 -3.86
C ILE A 268 -13.24 24.82 -3.72
N HIS A 269 -13.41 23.75 -4.52
CA HIS A 269 -14.44 22.75 -4.35
C HIS A 269 -13.77 21.40 -4.25
N GLU A 270 -14.09 20.65 -3.20
CA GLU A 270 -13.48 19.35 -2.96
C GLU A 270 -14.23 18.26 -3.75
N PRO A 271 -13.58 17.58 -4.71
CA PRO A 271 -14.22 16.46 -5.40
C PRO A 271 -14.41 15.29 -4.45
N GLY A 272 -15.42 14.47 -4.69
CA GLY A 272 -15.60 13.21 -3.97
C GLY A 272 -14.47 12.23 -4.27
N SER A 273 -13.93 11.57 -3.25
CA SER A 273 -12.82 10.63 -3.47
C SER A 273 -13.19 9.45 -4.40
N GLU A 274 -14.45 8.99 -4.37
CA GLU A 274 -14.92 7.98 -5.32
C GLU A 274 -15.17 8.56 -6.72
N GLU A 275 -15.63 9.81 -6.84
CA GLU A 275 -15.78 10.50 -8.12
C GLU A 275 -14.44 10.56 -8.86
N VAL A 276 -13.36 10.87 -8.14
CA VAL A 276 -12.01 10.87 -8.70
C VAL A 276 -11.58 9.46 -9.17
N LEU A 277 -11.95 8.41 -8.43
CA LEU A 277 -11.71 7.04 -8.91
C LEU A 277 -12.58 6.70 -10.14
N ASP A 278 -13.83 7.17 -10.19
CA ASP A 278 -14.70 6.98 -11.37
C ASP A 278 -14.14 7.68 -12.62
N GLU A 279 -13.44 8.81 -12.48
CA GLU A 279 -12.72 9.45 -13.58
C GLU A 279 -11.57 8.60 -14.11
N TYR A 280 -11.01 7.71 -13.29
CA TYR A 280 -9.96 6.80 -13.71
C TYR A 280 -10.52 5.55 -14.41
N TYR A 281 -11.54 4.93 -13.82
CA TYR A 281 -12.06 3.66 -14.32
C TYR A 281 -13.11 3.81 -15.45
N GLY A 282 -13.63 5.01 -15.68
CA GLY A 282 -14.59 5.32 -16.72
C GLY A 282 -16.00 4.99 -16.30
#